data_5c19a0eb939ca2aa7768de85f077e4c0
#
_entry.id   5c19a0eb939ca2aa7768de85f077e4c0
#
_cell.length_a   1.000
_cell.length_b   1.000
_cell.length_c   1.000
_cell.angle_alpha   90.00
_cell.angle_beta   90.00
_cell.angle_gamma   90.00
#
_symmetry.space_group_name_H-M   'P 1'
#
loop_
_entity.id
_entity.type
_entity.pdbx_description
1 polymer ?
#
loop_
_entity_poly.entity_id
_entity_poly.type
_entity_poly.pdbx_seq_one_letter_code
_entity_poly.pdbx_strand_id
1 'polypeptide(L)'
;QEGMNRTEAAYSRRLDSRKLAGEILAWRFEAITFRLAYRCHYTPDFLVVTPTEIQIHEVKGGYVREDGLIKWKMAAEAHPEFRFYLCKYVQGHWKISEYKRRA
;
A
#
# COMPACT_ATOMS: atom_id res chain seq x y z
N GLN A 1 5.50 -12.15 -9.75
CA GLN A 1 6.41 -11.07 -10.15
C GLN A 1 7.68 -11.11 -9.32
N GLU A 2 8.78 -10.82 -9.96
CA GLU A 2 10.08 -10.81 -9.31
C GLU A 2 10.15 -9.80 -8.18
N GLY A 3 10.79 -10.17 -7.08
CA GLY A 3 10.98 -9.30 -5.92
C GLY A 3 9.88 -9.32 -4.89
N MET A 4 8.75 -9.95 -5.18
CA MET A 4 7.64 -10.04 -4.22
C MET A 4 7.83 -11.21 -3.27
N ASN A 5 7.51 -11.00 -1.98
CA ASN A 5 7.36 -12.11 -1.05
C ASN A 5 5.98 -12.76 -1.26
N ARG A 6 5.70 -13.84 -0.48
CA ARG A 6 4.46 -14.60 -0.66
C ARG A 6 3.20 -13.77 -0.41
N THR A 7 3.24 -12.93 0.61
CA THR A 7 2.09 -12.09 0.97
C THR A 7 1.85 -11.04 -0.11
N GLU A 8 2.92 -10.42 -0.59
CA GLU A 8 2.84 -9.43 -1.67
C GLU A 8 2.34 -10.06 -2.96
N ALA A 9 2.82 -11.27 -3.29
CA ALA A 9 2.36 -11.98 -4.48
C ALA A 9 0.87 -12.30 -4.38
N ALA A 10 0.40 -12.71 -3.21
CA ALA A 10 -1.04 -12.96 -2.99
C ALA A 10 -1.84 -11.68 -3.17
N TYR A 11 -1.33 -10.55 -2.66
CA TYR A 11 -2.01 -9.27 -2.82
C TYR A 11 -2.06 -8.82 -4.28
N SER A 12 -0.99 -9.05 -5.04
CA SER A 12 -0.96 -8.71 -6.47
C SER A 12 -2.05 -9.46 -7.24
N ARG A 13 -2.31 -10.72 -6.88
CA ARG A 13 -3.41 -11.48 -7.50
C ARG A 13 -4.77 -10.88 -7.17
N ARG A 14 -4.96 -10.37 -5.96
CA ARG A 14 -6.16 -9.65 -5.59
C ARG A 14 -6.31 -8.37 -6.43
N LEU A 15 -5.22 -7.64 -6.64
CA LEU A 15 -5.25 -6.44 -7.47
C LEU A 15 -5.57 -6.79 -8.93
N ASP A 16 -5.03 -7.88 -9.45
CA ASP A 16 -5.35 -8.34 -10.80
C ASP A 16 -6.84 -8.65 -10.94
N SER A 17 -7.44 -9.30 -9.95
CA SER A 17 -8.87 -9.58 -9.95
C SER A 17 -9.70 -8.29 -9.94
N ARG A 18 -9.29 -7.30 -9.15
CA ARG A 18 -9.98 -6.02 -9.10
C ARG A 18 -9.83 -5.24 -10.42
N LYS A 19 -8.67 -5.35 -11.05
CA LYS A 19 -8.44 -4.73 -12.36
C LYS A 19 -9.34 -5.37 -13.41
N LEU A 20 -9.44 -6.69 -13.40
CA LEU A 20 -10.29 -7.41 -14.34
C LEU A 20 -11.76 -7.04 -14.14
N ALA A 21 -12.17 -6.82 -12.90
CA ALA A 21 -13.54 -6.40 -12.56
C ALA A 21 -13.80 -4.91 -12.87
N GLY A 22 -12.81 -4.16 -13.28
CA GLY A 22 -12.96 -2.74 -13.60
C GLY A 22 -12.93 -1.82 -12.39
N GLU A 23 -12.59 -2.33 -11.21
CA GLU A 23 -12.55 -1.52 -9.99
C GLU A 23 -11.33 -0.64 -9.91
N ILE A 24 -10.22 -1.08 -10.48
CA ILE A 24 -8.99 -0.30 -10.58
C ILE A 24 -8.52 -0.30 -12.03
N LEU A 25 -7.73 0.71 -12.39
CA LEU A 25 -7.22 0.85 -13.76
C LEU A 25 -5.86 0.18 -13.92
N ALA A 26 -5.01 0.27 -12.90
CA ALA A 26 -3.64 -0.25 -12.95
C ALA A 26 -3.07 -0.38 -11.56
N TRP A 27 -2.02 -1.17 -11.42
CA TRP A 27 -1.22 -1.23 -10.20
C TRP A 27 0.23 -1.47 -10.58
N ARG A 28 1.15 -1.03 -9.71
CA ARG A 28 2.57 -1.21 -9.92
C ARG A 28 3.24 -1.53 -8.58
N PHE A 29 4.20 -2.44 -8.61
CA PHE A 29 4.94 -2.87 -7.44
C PHE A 29 6.19 -2.01 -7.27
N GLU A 30 6.37 -1.42 -6.06
CA GLU A 30 7.54 -0.62 -5.69
C GLU A 30 7.87 0.45 -6.74
N ALA A 31 6.85 1.13 -7.24
CA ALA A 31 6.95 2.03 -8.37
C ALA A 31 7.47 3.42 -8.02
N ILE A 32 7.27 3.85 -6.77
CA ILE A 32 7.66 5.20 -6.34
C ILE A 32 8.35 5.14 -4.98
N THR A 33 9.12 6.19 -4.69
CA THR A 33 9.81 6.33 -3.41
C THR A 33 9.57 7.74 -2.89
N PHE A 34 9.10 7.83 -1.64
CA PHE A 34 8.92 9.10 -0.96
C PHE A 34 10.17 9.45 -0.17
N ARG A 35 10.66 10.67 -0.32
CA ARG A 35 11.69 11.19 0.55
C ARG A 35 11.02 11.77 1.80
N LEU A 36 11.36 11.22 2.96
CA LEU A 36 10.78 11.64 4.23
C LEU A 36 11.66 12.68 4.92
N ALA A 37 12.98 12.56 4.75
CA ALA A 37 13.97 13.43 5.33
C ALA A 37 15.29 13.14 4.64
N TYR A 38 16.35 13.86 5.00
CA TYR A 38 17.68 13.60 4.48
C TYR A 38 18.07 12.14 4.76
N ARG A 39 18.38 11.40 3.71
CA ARG A 39 18.75 9.96 3.76
C ARG A 39 17.68 9.08 4.43
N CYS A 40 16.45 9.51 4.35
CA CYS A 40 15.32 8.73 4.87
C CYS A 40 14.24 8.65 3.81
N HIS A 41 13.99 7.44 3.32
CA HIS A 41 13.06 7.20 2.22
C HIS A 41 12.10 6.08 2.55
N TYR A 42 10.94 6.09 1.87
CA TYR A 42 9.93 5.05 1.98
C TYR A 42 9.48 4.64 0.57
N THR A 43 9.63 3.36 0.27
CA THR A 43 9.11 2.79 -0.98
C THR A 43 7.94 1.90 -0.63
N PRO A 44 6.70 2.33 -0.94
CA PRO A 44 5.52 1.51 -0.66
C PRO A 44 5.46 0.28 -1.54
N ASP A 45 4.73 -0.73 -1.08
CA ASP A 45 4.61 -1.98 -1.82
C ASP A 45 3.89 -1.80 -3.14
N PHE A 46 2.71 -1.16 -3.13
CA PHE A 46 1.92 -1.02 -4.36
C PHE A 46 1.40 0.40 -4.53
N LEU A 47 1.48 0.87 -5.76
CA LEU A 47 0.76 2.06 -6.22
C LEU A 47 -0.44 1.56 -7.01
N VAL A 48 -1.64 2.03 -6.66
CA VAL A 48 -2.89 1.58 -7.27
C VAL A 48 -3.61 2.78 -7.86
N VAL A 49 -3.92 2.70 -9.14
CA VAL A 49 -4.64 3.77 -9.84
C VAL A 49 -6.09 3.35 -10.00
N THR A 50 -6.98 4.17 -9.45
CA THR A 50 -8.42 3.98 -9.62
C THR A 50 -8.95 5.05 -10.59
N PRO A 51 -10.23 4.98 -10.99
CA PRO A 51 -10.80 6.01 -11.85
C PRO A 51 -10.79 7.42 -11.25
N THR A 52 -10.68 7.54 -9.91
CA THR A 52 -10.82 8.84 -9.24
C THR A 52 -9.60 9.24 -8.43
N GLU A 53 -8.66 8.34 -8.14
CA GLU A 53 -7.57 8.67 -7.23
C GLU A 53 -6.39 7.71 -7.39
N ILE A 54 -5.25 8.11 -6.80
CA ILE A 54 -4.09 7.25 -6.69
C ILE A 54 -3.98 6.80 -5.23
N GLN A 55 -3.83 5.50 -5.04
CA GLN A 55 -3.76 4.90 -3.72
C GLN A 55 -2.39 4.27 -3.49
N ILE A 56 -1.92 4.31 -2.26
CA ILE A 56 -0.68 3.69 -1.82
C ILE A 56 -1.06 2.56 -0.87
N HIS A 57 -0.65 1.35 -1.20
CA HIS A 57 -0.99 0.16 -0.42
C HIS A 57 0.26 -0.44 0.20
N GLU A 58 0.27 -0.53 1.53
CA GLU A 58 1.30 -1.22 2.29
C GLU A 58 0.77 -2.58 2.72
N VAL A 59 1.48 -3.65 2.36
CA VAL A 59 1.02 -5.02 2.58
C VAL A 59 1.77 -5.65 3.75
N LYS A 60 1.02 -6.21 4.70
CA LYS A 60 1.58 -6.88 5.88
C LYS A 60 0.88 -8.22 6.10
N GLY A 61 1.67 -9.26 6.39
CA GLY A 61 1.15 -10.56 6.78
C GLY A 61 1.32 -10.75 8.29
N GLY A 62 0.29 -11.27 8.95
CA GLY A 62 0.38 -11.62 10.37
C GLY A 62 0.51 -10.41 11.29
N TYR A 63 1.37 -10.55 12.29
CA TYR A 63 1.59 -9.49 13.30
C TYR A 63 2.33 -8.31 12.70
N VAL A 64 1.84 -7.10 12.98
CA VAL A 64 2.45 -5.85 12.52
C VAL A 64 2.97 -5.08 13.72
N ARG A 65 4.28 -4.81 13.73
CA ARG A 65 4.89 -3.99 14.76
C ARG A 65 4.59 -2.52 14.50
N GLU A 66 4.38 -1.76 15.56
CA GLU A 66 4.08 -0.34 15.46
C GLU A 66 5.19 0.43 14.73
N ASP A 67 6.46 0.12 15.05
CA ASP A 67 7.59 0.80 14.40
C ASP A 67 7.71 0.44 12.91
N GLY A 68 7.15 -0.69 12.48
CA GLY A 68 7.13 -1.08 11.07
C GLY A 68 6.21 -0.22 10.22
N LEU A 69 5.38 0.62 10.84
CA LEU A 69 4.44 1.49 10.13
C LEU A 69 4.84 2.96 10.17
N ILE A 70 5.96 3.31 10.81
CA ILE A 70 6.33 4.72 11.01
C ILE A 70 6.50 5.44 9.68
N LYS A 71 7.24 4.86 8.74
CA LYS A 71 7.49 5.50 7.44
C LYS A 71 6.20 5.65 6.64
N TRP A 72 5.33 4.64 6.68
CA TRP A 72 4.02 4.70 6.03
C TRP A 72 3.19 5.84 6.58
N LYS A 73 3.15 5.99 7.92
CA LYS A 73 2.42 7.08 8.56
C LYS A 73 2.99 8.45 8.20
N MET A 74 4.32 8.56 8.18
CA MET A 74 4.99 9.82 7.82
C MET A 74 4.68 10.21 6.38
N ALA A 75 4.74 9.26 5.45
CA ALA A 75 4.41 9.52 4.06
C ALA A 75 2.94 9.93 3.91
N ALA A 76 2.05 9.26 4.63
CA ALA A 76 0.62 9.55 4.58
C ALA A 76 0.32 10.98 5.05
N GLU A 77 0.99 11.42 6.12
CA GLU A 77 0.82 12.80 6.62
C GLU A 77 1.35 13.83 5.63
N ALA A 78 2.49 13.54 5.00
CA ALA A 78 3.16 14.49 4.12
C ALA A 78 2.53 14.59 2.74
N HIS A 79 1.76 13.59 2.31
CA HIS A 79 1.25 13.50 0.94
C HIS A 79 -0.27 13.30 0.89
N PRO A 80 -1.05 14.35 1.22
CA PRO A 80 -2.52 14.26 1.22
C PRO A 80 -3.12 14.05 -0.16
N GLU A 81 -2.35 14.22 -1.21
CA GLU A 81 -2.80 14.00 -2.58
C GLU A 81 -3.02 12.51 -2.90
N PHE A 82 -2.46 11.61 -2.08
CA PHE A 82 -2.68 10.18 -2.20
C PHE A 82 -3.53 9.66 -1.05
N ARG A 83 -4.21 8.52 -1.28
CA ARG A 83 -4.89 7.77 -0.23
C ARG A 83 -3.98 6.62 0.19
N PHE A 84 -3.73 6.50 1.49
CA PHE A 84 -2.82 5.49 2.03
C PHE A 84 -3.60 4.41 2.74
N TYR A 85 -3.33 3.15 2.38
CA TYR A 85 -4.03 1.98 2.92
C TYR A 85 -3.03 0.99 3.51
N LEU A 86 -3.42 0.40 4.63
CA LEU A 86 -2.72 -0.74 5.23
C LEU A 86 -3.53 -1.99 4.92
N CYS A 87 -2.89 -2.95 4.27
CA CYS A 87 -3.54 -4.15 3.77
C CYS A 87 -2.95 -5.36 4.51
N LYS A 88 -3.66 -5.84 5.52
CA LYS A 88 -3.20 -6.93 6.37
C LYS A 88 -3.89 -8.24 6.00
N TYR A 89 -3.11 -9.31 5.92
CA TYR A 89 -3.66 -10.64 5.75
C TYR A 89 -3.81 -11.27 7.13
N VAL A 90 -5.05 -11.45 7.58
CA VAL A 90 -5.37 -11.92 8.93
C VAL A 90 -6.37 -13.07 8.82
N GLN A 91 -5.96 -14.26 9.30
CA GLN A 91 -6.83 -15.45 9.38
C GLN A 91 -7.55 -15.72 8.05
N GLY A 92 -6.82 -15.71 6.95
CA GLY A 92 -7.35 -16.01 5.63
C GLY A 92 -8.08 -14.87 4.94
N HIS A 93 -8.10 -13.69 5.52
CA HIS A 93 -8.82 -12.54 4.97
C HIS A 93 -7.92 -11.33 4.84
N TRP A 94 -8.17 -10.52 3.82
CA TRP A 94 -7.55 -9.21 3.69
C TRP A 94 -8.35 -8.20 4.49
N LYS A 95 -7.66 -7.55 5.43
CA LYS A 95 -8.25 -6.45 6.19
C LYS A 95 -7.60 -5.16 5.70
N ILE A 96 -8.39 -4.32 5.03
CA ILE A 96 -7.92 -3.09 4.40
C ILE A 96 -8.38 -1.92 5.24
N SER A 97 -7.45 -1.08 5.67
CA SER A 97 -7.80 0.12 6.44
C SER A 97 -7.07 1.33 5.88
N GLU A 98 -7.80 2.42 5.76
CA GLU A 98 -7.24 3.67 5.25
C GLU A 98 -6.63 4.47 6.39
N TYR A 99 -5.47 5.07 6.14
CA TYR A 99 -4.88 6.02 7.08
C TYR A 99 -5.80 7.24 7.19
N LYS A 100 -6.24 7.55 8.40
CA LYS A 100 -7.12 8.70 8.63
C LYS A 100 -6.30 9.85 9.17
N ARG A 101 -6.28 10.95 8.43
CA ARG A 101 -5.60 12.16 8.87
C ARG A 101 -6.44 12.83 9.95
N ARG A 102 -5.76 13.33 10.98
CA ARG A 102 -6.46 14.09 12.02
C ARG A 102 -6.73 15.49 11.51
N ALA A 103 -7.90 16.00 11.86
CA ALA A 103 -8.29 17.38 11.52
C ALA A 103 -7.45 18.38 12.31
#